data_a7e8c6889080af6fceb863a782520eac
#
_entry.id   a7e8c6889080af6fceb863a782520eac
#
_cell.length_a   1.000
_cell.length_b   1.000
_cell.length_c   1.000
_cell.angle_alpha   90.00
_cell.angle_beta   90.00
_cell.angle_gamma   90.00
#
_symmetry.space_group_name_H-M   'P 1'
#
loop_
_entity.id
_entity.type
_entity.pdbx_description
1 polymer ?
#
loop_
_entity_poly.entity_id
_entity_poly.type
_entity_poly.pdbx_seq_one_letter_code
_entity_poly.pdbx_strand_id
1 'polypeptide(L)'
;IERVRKILMPLGASRSRADSILFAFLRDGELEPLLDFIESSLFPVFSNRDAGWANELTVKTVFLSLLWNDISYITYSEPELEHRYADLCLLRRPDSRASGLWDLLFEFKRLSLKSLGTTGEEIKAATREELVARPAVREALARAEDQVREYRSALERSRGDSLKLRSYAVVSLGFERLVARRC
;
A
#
# COMPACT_ATOMS: atom_id res chain seq x y z
N ILE A 1 -0.48 14.88 10.21
CA ILE A 1 -0.86 13.48 9.88
C ILE A 1 -1.94 12.99 10.84
N GLU A 2 -1.80 13.15 12.14
CA GLU A 2 -2.85 12.77 13.12
C GLU A 2 -4.19 13.50 12.85
N ARG A 3 -4.14 14.74 12.34
CA ARG A 3 -5.31 15.50 11.91
C ARG A 3 -5.97 14.90 10.65
N VAL A 4 -5.19 14.46 9.68
CA VAL A 4 -5.67 13.77 8.46
C VAL A 4 -6.26 12.42 8.84
N ARG A 5 -5.61 11.69 9.75
CA ARG A 5 -6.10 10.41 10.29
C ARG A 5 -7.44 10.57 11.03
N LYS A 6 -7.63 11.67 11.78
CA LYS A 6 -8.91 12.01 12.44
C LYS A 6 -10.03 12.37 11.45
N ILE A 7 -9.69 12.94 10.30
CA ILE A 7 -10.66 13.31 9.26
C ILE A 7 -11.06 12.09 8.43
N LEU A 8 -10.09 11.21 8.11
CA LEU A 8 -10.31 10.02 7.28
C LEU A 8 -10.89 8.83 8.05
N MET A 9 -10.80 8.82 9.37
CA MET A 9 -11.34 7.74 10.19
C MET A 9 -12.52 8.21 11.03
N PRO A 10 -13.73 7.69 10.79
CA PRO A 10 -14.88 7.92 11.66
C PRO A 10 -14.56 7.49 13.11
N LEU A 11 -15.08 8.25 14.07
CA LEU A 11 -14.95 7.95 15.50
C LEU A 11 -15.72 6.67 15.87
N GLY A 12 -15.18 5.83 16.73
CA GLY A 12 -15.87 4.68 17.31
C GLY A 12 -15.46 3.31 16.73
N ALA A 13 -16.42 2.43 16.49
CA ALA A 13 -16.20 1.03 16.09
C ALA A 13 -15.32 0.85 14.82
N SER A 14 -15.41 1.79 13.87
CA SER A 14 -14.56 1.80 12.67
C SER A 14 -13.08 2.01 12.98
N ARG A 15 -12.76 2.80 14.01
CA ARG A 15 -11.36 3.03 14.42
C ARG A 15 -10.77 1.78 15.06
N SER A 16 -11.50 1.13 15.96
CA SER A 16 -11.05 -0.12 16.60
C SER A 16 -10.82 -1.22 15.55
N ARG A 17 -11.70 -1.31 14.53
CA ARG A 17 -11.53 -2.24 13.42
C ARG A 17 -10.29 -1.92 12.59
N ALA A 18 -10.06 -0.66 12.26
CA ALA A 18 -8.88 -0.21 11.54
C ALA A 18 -7.59 -0.53 12.30
N ASP A 19 -7.55 -0.24 13.60
CA ASP A 19 -6.39 -0.52 14.43
C ASP A 19 -6.09 -2.02 14.52
N SER A 20 -7.12 -2.88 14.61
CA SER A 20 -6.97 -4.33 14.60
C SER A 20 -6.41 -4.85 13.27
N ILE A 21 -6.93 -4.35 12.15
CA ILE A 21 -6.46 -4.71 10.80
C ILE A 21 -5.00 -4.26 10.61
N LEU A 22 -4.68 -3.04 11.00
CA LEU A 22 -3.32 -2.53 10.90
C LEU A 22 -2.35 -3.32 11.77
N PHE A 23 -2.74 -3.67 12.99
CA PHE A 23 -1.92 -4.47 13.88
C PHE A 23 -1.65 -5.87 13.30
N ALA A 24 -2.68 -6.56 12.77
CA ALA A 24 -2.54 -7.85 12.11
C ALA A 24 -1.61 -7.74 10.88
N PHE A 25 -1.78 -6.72 10.07
CA PHE A 25 -0.89 -6.48 8.93
C PHE A 25 0.57 -6.26 9.35
N LEU A 26 0.82 -5.38 10.32
CA LEU A 26 2.18 -5.06 10.78
C LEU A 26 2.90 -6.25 11.43
N ARG A 27 2.17 -7.13 12.11
CA ARG A 27 2.71 -8.31 12.78
C ARG A 27 2.77 -9.52 11.87
N ASP A 28 1.67 -9.84 11.20
CA ASP A 28 1.50 -11.12 10.49
C ASP A 28 1.66 -10.94 8.96
N GLY A 29 1.51 -9.71 8.46
CA GLY A 29 1.60 -9.35 7.04
C GLY A 29 0.33 -9.71 6.26
N GLU A 30 -0.80 -9.81 6.94
CA GLU A 30 -2.10 -10.04 6.31
C GLU A 30 -2.56 -8.80 5.56
N LEU A 31 -2.24 -8.71 4.29
CA LEU A 31 -2.50 -7.54 3.47
C LEU A 31 -3.97 -7.45 3.01
N GLU A 32 -4.61 -8.57 2.70
CA GLU A 32 -5.98 -8.60 2.15
C GLU A 32 -7.00 -7.83 3.01
N PRO A 33 -7.07 -8.02 4.36
CA PRO A 33 -7.99 -7.25 5.18
C PRO A 33 -7.73 -5.74 5.15
N LEU A 34 -6.46 -5.32 4.96
CA LEU A 34 -6.10 -3.90 4.82
C LEU A 34 -6.58 -3.35 3.48
N LEU A 35 -6.44 -4.11 2.39
CA LEU A 35 -6.97 -3.71 1.08
C LEU A 35 -8.49 -3.58 1.13
N ASP A 36 -9.20 -4.56 1.70
CA ASP A 36 -10.66 -4.54 1.87
C ASP A 36 -11.13 -3.33 2.69
N PHE A 37 -10.39 -3.00 3.74
CA PHE A 37 -10.69 -1.82 4.55
C PHE A 37 -10.52 -0.51 3.76
N ILE A 38 -9.45 -0.38 2.98
CA ILE A 38 -9.21 0.79 2.13
C ILE A 38 -10.33 0.91 1.09
N GLU A 39 -10.67 -0.17 0.40
CA GLU A 39 -11.70 -0.22 -0.63
C GLU A 39 -13.09 0.14 -0.09
N SER A 40 -13.45 -0.40 1.06
CA SER A 40 -14.79 -0.22 1.63
C SER A 40 -14.97 1.07 2.43
N SER A 41 -13.92 1.60 3.03
CA SER A 41 -14.03 2.68 4.01
C SER A 41 -13.36 3.98 3.58
N LEU A 42 -12.32 3.93 2.76
CA LEU A 42 -11.56 5.11 2.36
C LEU A 42 -11.83 5.53 0.90
N PHE A 43 -11.86 4.59 -0.02
CA PHE A 43 -12.12 4.90 -1.43
C PHE A 43 -13.47 5.58 -1.68
N PRO A 44 -14.58 5.24 -0.99
CA PRO A 44 -15.86 5.93 -1.15
C PRO A 44 -15.85 7.41 -0.76
N VAL A 45 -14.83 7.87 -0.01
CA VAL A 45 -14.67 9.29 0.34
C VAL A 45 -14.23 10.11 -0.86
N PHE A 46 -13.57 9.49 -1.85
CA PHE A 46 -13.13 10.16 -3.06
C PHE A 46 -14.26 10.23 -4.08
N SER A 47 -14.53 11.43 -4.58
CA SER A 47 -15.55 11.65 -5.60
C SER A 47 -15.05 11.25 -7.01
N ASN A 48 -15.97 11.10 -7.96
CA ASN A 48 -15.62 10.92 -9.38
C ASN A 48 -14.75 12.06 -9.93
N ARG A 49 -14.87 13.27 -9.37
CA ARG A 49 -14.04 14.42 -9.75
C ARG A 49 -12.60 14.23 -9.26
N ASP A 50 -12.43 13.74 -8.04
CA ASP A 50 -11.11 13.43 -7.47
C ASP A 50 -10.42 12.32 -8.25
N ALA A 51 -11.18 11.34 -8.74
CA ALA A 51 -10.66 10.24 -9.56
C ALA A 51 -9.99 10.71 -10.86
N GLY A 52 -10.43 11.83 -11.42
CA GLY A 52 -9.81 12.45 -12.61
C GLY A 52 -8.42 13.03 -12.35
N TRP A 53 -8.13 13.46 -11.12
CA TRP A 53 -6.84 14.04 -10.71
C TRP A 53 -5.96 13.07 -9.92
N ALA A 54 -6.51 11.93 -9.52
CA ALA A 54 -5.79 10.94 -8.75
C ALA A 54 -4.67 10.29 -9.54
N ASN A 55 -3.56 10.08 -8.88
CA ASN A 55 -2.38 9.41 -9.38
C ASN A 55 -1.84 8.41 -8.35
N GLU A 56 -0.67 7.84 -8.59
CA GLU A 56 0.00 6.91 -7.67
C GLU A 56 0.23 7.55 -6.30
N LEU A 57 0.55 8.85 -6.26
CA LEU A 57 0.74 9.61 -5.02
C LEU A 57 -0.52 9.58 -4.13
N THR A 58 -1.71 9.61 -4.71
CA THR A 58 -2.95 9.55 -3.92
C THR A 58 -3.09 8.21 -3.20
N VAL A 59 -2.82 7.10 -3.89
CA VAL A 59 -2.85 5.75 -3.31
C VAL A 59 -1.78 5.62 -2.22
N LYS A 60 -0.55 6.05 -2.52
CA LYS A 60 0.56 6.10 -1.56
C LYS A 60 0.18 6.88 -0.30
N THR A 61 -0.46 8.04 -0.46
CA THR A 61 -0.90 8.89 0.67
C THR A 61 -1.92 8.19 1.55
N VAL A 62 -2.85 7.42 0.99
CA VAL A 62 -3.79 6.61 1.75
C VAL A 62 -3.04 5.58 2.61
N PHE A 63 -2.13 4.81 2.02
CA PHE A 63 -1.31 3.85 2.76
C PHE A 63 -0.43 4.53 3.81
N LEU A 64 0.24 5.62 3.47
CA LEU A 64 1.06 6.39 4.39
C LEU A 64 0.24 6.89 5.59
N SER A 65 -0.98 7.39 5.37
CA SER A 65 -1.85 7.89 6.43
C SER A 65 -2.29 6.79 7.40
N LEU A 66 -2.52 5.58 6.89
CA LEU A 66 -2.88 4.42 7.70
C LEU A 66 -1.68 3.84 8.46
N LEU A 67 -0.56 3.66 7.78
CA LEU A 67 0.62 2.97 8.30
C LEU A 67 1.54 3.88 9.13
N TRP A 68 1.24 5.18 9.21
CA TRP A 68 2.05 6.10 9.98
C TRP A 68 2.09 5.71 11.46
N ASN A 69 3.28 5.33 11.92
CA ASN A 69 3.56 4.98 13.30
C ASN A 69 4.99 5.39 13.63
N ASP A 70 5.16 6.61 14.13
CA ASP A 70 6.46 7.19 14.46
C ASP A 70 7.10 6.61 15.73
N ILE A 71 6.35 5.86 16.53
CA ILE A 71 6.88 5.13 17.68
C ILE A 71 7.70 3.92 17.23
N SER A 72 7.17 3.15 16.28
CA SER A 72 7.76 1.87 15.86
C SER A 72 8.59 1.97 14.58
N TYR A 73 8.35 2.95 13.73
CA TYR A 73 8.94 3.06 12.41
C TYR A 73 9.59 4.41 12.13
N ILE A 74 10.64 4.37 11.31
CA ILE A 74 11.12 5.51 10.54
C ILE A 74 10.51 5.34 9.15
N THR A 75 9.69 6.31 8.75
CA THR A 75 8.94 6.25 7.49
C THR A 75 9.63 7.12 6.44
N TYR A 76 9.89 6.56 5.29
CA TYR A 76 10.48 7.23 4.14
C TYR A 76 9.47 7.18 2.97
N SER A 77 9.16 8.34 2.41
CA SER A 77 8.44 8.47 1.14
C SER A 77 9.45 8.78 0.05
N GLU A 78 9.43 8.03 -1.02
CA GLU A 78 10.38 8.11 -2.14
C GLU A 78 11.86 8.08 -1.72
N PRO A 79 12.27 7.11 -0.86
CA PRO A 79 13.68 7.01 -0.51
C PRO A 79 14.52 6.61 -1.71
N GLU A 80 15.65 7.30 -1.88
CA GLU A 80 16.67 6.94 -2.87
C GLU A 80 17.76 6.08 -2.24
N LEU A 81 18.14 5.01 -2.92
CA LEU A 81 19.29 4.17 -2.58
C LEU A 81 19.91 3.60 -3.85
N GLU A 82 21.21 3.86 -4.07
CA GLU A 82 21.94 3.42 -5.27
C GLU A 82 21.24 3.81 -6.59
N HIS A 83 20.74 5.06 -6.67
CA HIS A 83 19.96 5.58 -7.81
C HIS A 83 18.66 4.81 -8.10
N ARG A 84 18.11 4.10 -7.12
CA ARG A 84 16.82 3.44 -7.15
C ARG A 84 15.88 4.10 -6.17
N TYR A 85 14.60 4.08 -6.49
CA TYR A 85 13.55 4.68 -5.67
C TYR A 85 12.53 3.62 -5.32
N ALA A 86 11.93 3.78 -4.16
CA ALA A 86 10.72 3.08 -3.77
C ALA A 86 9.66 4.10 -3.36
N ASP A 87 8.39 3.77 -3.52
CA ASP A 87 7.33 4.71 -3.18
C ASP A 87 7.20 4.94 -1.67
N LEU A 88 7.28 3.86 -0.88
CA LEU A 88 7.11 3.94 0.57
C LEU A 88 7.94 2.85 1.26
N CYS A 89 8.74 3.27 2.23
CA CYS A 89 9.56 2.38 3.06
C CYS A 89 9.36 2.70 4.54
N LEU A 90 9.02 1.70 5.34
CA LEU A 90 8.91 1.79 6.79
C LEU A 90 9.96 0.87 7.41
N LEU A 91 10.96 1.45 8.06
CA LEU A 91 12.02 0.71 8.74
C LEU A 91 11.78 0.76 10.26
N ARG A 92 11.80 -0.40 10.90
CA ARG A 92 11.68 -0.48 12.36
C ARG A 92 12.75 0.35 13.05
N ARG A 93 12.35 1.11 14.04
CA ARG A 93 13.30 1.77 14.93
C ARG A 93 14.13 0.74 15.68
N PRO A 94 15.38 1.05 16.05
CA PRO A 94 16.25 0.13 16.81
C PRO A 94 15.56 -0.45 18.04
N ASP A 95 14.85 0.38 18.80
CA ASP A 95 14.14 -0.01 20.03
C ASP A 95 12.93 -0.92 19.77
N SER A 96 12.38 -0.89 18.55
CA SER A 96 11.23 -1.71 18.13
C SER A 96 11.62 -3.02 17.43
N ARG A 97 12.90 -3.33 17.29
CA ARG A 97 13.36 -4.54 16.57
C ARG A 97 12.94 -5.84 17.25
N ALA A 98 12.79 -5.84 18.56
CA ALA A 98 12.34 -6.99 19.34
C ALA A 98 10.82 -7.23 19.29
N SER A 99 10.04 -6.31 18.73
CA SER A 99 8.56 -6.32 18.78
C SER A 99 7.88 -7.34 17.85
N GLY A 100 8.64 -8.12 17.08
CA GLY A 100 8.08 -9.06 16.09
C GLY A 100 7.57 -8.41 14.79
N LEU A 101 7.60 -7.07 14.69
CA LEU A 101 7.18 -6.32 13.51
C LEU A 101 8.14 -6.54 12.32
N TRP A 102 7.69 -6.17 11.13
CA TRP A 102 8.46 -6.25 9.88
C TRP A 102 8.84 -4.86 9.39
N ASP A 103 9.99 -4.77 8.73
CA ASP A 103 10.29 -3.65 7.84
C ASP A 103 9.42 -3.81 6.60
N LEU A 104 8.89 -2.71 6.07
CA LEU A 104 7.92 -2.75 4.98
C LEU A 104 8.40 -1.92 3.80
N LEU A 105 8.20 -2.45 2.60
CA LEU A 105 8.51 -1.79 1.35
C LEU A 105 7.33 -1.90 0.41
N PHE A 106 6.91 -0.79 -0.19
CA PHE A 106 5.81 -0.74 -1.14
C PHE A 106 6.20 -0.03 -2.41
N GLU A 107 5.68 -0.54 -3.50
CA GLU A 107 5.61 0.13 -4.79
C GLU A 107 4.16 0.18 -5.24
N PHE A 108 3.71 1.33 -5.69
CA PHE A 108 2.34 1.56 -6.12
C PHE A 108 2.27 1.80 -7.62
N LYS A 109 1.23 1.28 -8.25
CA LYS A 109 0.83 1.63 -9.62
C LYS A 109 -0.65 1.94 -9.62
N ARG A 110 -1.06 2.83 -10.51
CA ARG A 110 -2.47 3.16 -10.70
C ARG A 110 -2.88 2.98 -12.15
N LEU A 111 -3.96 2.25 -12.35
CA LEU A 111 -4.64 2.13 -13.65
C LEU A 111 -5.98 2.88 -13.58
N SER A 112 -6.21 3.75 -14.54
CA SER A 112 -7.51 4.42 -14.63
C SER A 112 -8.56 3.47 -15.21
N LEU A 113 -9.82 3.62 -14.81
CA LEU A 113 -10.92 2.83 -15.39
C LEU A 113 -11.02 3.04 -16.91
N LYS A 114 -10.73 4.27 -17.36
CA LYS A 114 -10.66 4.60 -18.78
C LYS A 114 -9.60 3.80 -19.52
N SER A 115 -8.40 3.68 -18.96
CA SER A 115 -7.32 2.90 -19.58
C SER A 115 -7.59 1.39 -19.60
N LEU A 116 -8.43 0.92 -18.68
CA LEU A 116 -8.88 -0.48 -18.61
C LEU A 116 -10.08 -0.77 -19.53
N GLY A 117 -10.72 0.27 -20.09
CA GLY A 117 -11.93 0.12 -20.91
C GLY A 117 -13.11 -0.48 -20.13
N THR A 118 -13.24 -0.17 -18.84
CA THR A 118 -14.20 -0.80 -17.92
C THR A 118 -14.87 0.24 -17.02
N THR A 119 -15.95 -0.15 -16.38
CA THR A 119 -16.69 0.68 -15.41
C THR A 119 -16.28 0.36 -13.97
N GLY A 120 -16.57 1.27 -13.03
CA GLY A 120 -16.34 1.04 -11.61
C GLY A 120 -17.16 -0.14 -11.07
N GLU A 121 -18.38 -0.32 -11.55
CA GLU A 121 -19.27 -1.43 -11.16
C GLU A 121 -18.70 -2.79 -11.57
N GLU A 122 -18.20 -2.91 -12.81
CA GLU A 122 -17.54 -4.12 -13.29
C GLU A 122 -16.30 -4.46 -12.49
N ILE A 123 -15.49 -3.45 -12.11
CA ILE A 123 -14.30 -3.65 -11.29
C ILE A 123 -14.68 -4.08 -9.87
N LYS A 124 -15.72 -3.50 -9.27
CA LYS A 124 -16.21 -3.90 -7.94
C LYS A 124 -16.78 -5.31 -7.91
N ALA A 125 -17.45 -5.73 -8.96
CA ALA A 125 -18.07 -7.05 -9.07
C ALA A 125 -17.04 -8.17 -9.30
N ALA A 126 -15.86 -7.86 -9.86
CA ALA A 126 -14.84 -8.85 -10.16
C ALA A 126 -14.06 -9.28 -8.90
N THR A 127 -13.66 -10.54 -8.84
CA THR A 127 -12.73 -11.04 -7.82
C THR A 127 -11.32 -10.53 -8.05
N ARG A 128 -10.44 -10.58 -7.02
CA ARG A 128 -9.03 -10.18 -7.18
C ARG A 128 -8.30 -11.05 -8.18
N GLU A 129 -8.61 -12.34 -8.24
CA GLU A 129 -8.04 -13.30 -9.19
C GLU A 129 -8.39 -12.90 -10.62
N GLU A 130 -9.65 -12.58 -10.89
CA GLU A 130 -10.11 -12.12 -12.22
C GLU A 130 -9.45 -10.79 -12.61
N LEU A 131 -9.29 -9.87 -11.65
CA LEU A 131 -8.63 -8.60 -11.90
C LEU A 131 -7.14 -8.79 -12.22
N VAL A 132 -6.44 -9.64 -11.47
CA VAL A 132 -5.02 -9.96 -11.71
C VAL A 132 -4.81 -10.68 -13.06
N ALA A 133 -5.80 -11.44 -13.53
CA ALA A 133 -5.74 -12.11 -14.83
C ALA A 133 -5.80 -11.11 -16.02
N ARG A 134 -6.30 -9.90 -15.83
CA ARG A 134 -6.35 -8.87 -16.89
C ARG A 134 -4.94 -8.47 -17.33
N PRO A 135 -4.64 -8.44 -18.65
CA PRO A 135 -3.27 -8.18 -19.13
C PRO A 135 -2.65 -6.89 -18.60
N ALA A 136 -3.39 -5.77 -18.62
CA ALA A 136 -2.90 -4.48 -18.14
C ALA A 136 -2.59 -4.48 -16.62
N VAL A 137 -3.39 -5.19 -15.80
CA VAL A 137 -3.17 -5.32 -14.36
C VAL A 137 -1.95 -6.18 -14.08
N ARG A 138 -1.82 -7.30 -14.78
CA ARG A 138 -0.66 -8.20 -14.68
C ARG A 138 0.64 -7.49 -15.05
N GLU A 139 0.63 -6.69 -16.11
CA GLU A 139 1.78 -5.89 -16.53
C GLU A 139 2.15 -4.81 -15.50
N ALA A 140 1.15 -4.12 -14.95
CA ALA A 140 1.39 -3.11 -13.92
C ALA A 140 1.95 -3.75 -12.63
N LEU A 141 1.43 -4.91 -12.21
CA LEU A 141 1.99 -5.68 -11.10
C LEU A 141 3.44 -6.10 -11.37
N ALA A 142 3.73 -6.63 -12.56
CA ALA A 142 5.08 -7.05 -12.91
C ALA A 142 6.08 -5.89 -12.84
N ARG A 143 5.72 -4.72 -13.38
CA ARG A 143 6.57 -3.50 -13.28
C ARG A 143 6.81 -3.09 -11.83
N ALA A 144 5.77 -3.11 -11.00
CA ALA A 144 5.91 -2.79 -9.57
C ALA A 144 6.78 -3.82 -8.84
N GLU A 145 6.62 -5.11 -9.13
CA GLU A 145 7.45 -6.19 -8.58
C GLU A 145 8.93 -6.02 -8.94
N ASP A 146 9.23 -5.66 -10.19
CA ASP A 146 10.62 -5.45 -10.62
C ASP A 146 11.26 -4.27 -9.88
N GLN A 147 10.56 -3.14 -9.75
CA GLN A 147 11.03 -1.98 -8.98
C GLN A 147 11.26 -2.33 -7.49
N VAL A 148 10.31 -3.04 -6.88
CA VAL A 148 10.43 -3.53 -5.50
C VAL A 148 11.68 -4.41 -5.34
N ARG A 149 11.91 -5.38 -6.23
CA ARG A 149 13.06 -6.30 -6.15
C ARG A 149 14.38 -5.56 -6.25
N GLU A 150 14.46 -4.60 -7.16
CA GLU A 150 15.66 -3.80 -7.33
C GLU A 150 16.01 -2.99 -6.09
N TYR A 151 15.02 -2.26 -5.54
CA TYR A 151 15.21 -1.48 -4.33
C TYR A 151 15.50 -2.37 -3.10
N ARG A 152 14.75 -3.48 -2.97
CA ARG A 152 14.97 -4.48 -1.92
C ARG A 152 16.40 -4.97 -1.89
N SER A 153 16.95 -5.35 -3.05
CA SER A 153 18.32 -5.84 -3.16
C SER A 153 19.36 -4.79 -2.71
N ALA A 154 19.14 -3.52 -3.06
CA ALA A 154 19.99 -2.43 -2.59
C ALA A 154 19.86 -2.22 -1.07
N LEU A 155 18.64 -2.29 -0.54
CA LEU A 155 18.38 -2.13 0.89
C LEU A 155 18.99 -3.26 1.73
N GLU A 156 18.88 -4.51 1.27
CA GLU A 156 19.47 -5.69 1.91
C GLU A 156 21.02 -5.59 1.95
N ARG A 157 21.65 -5.13 0.86
CA ARG A 157 23.11 -4.87 0.85
C ARG A 157 23.51 -3.78 1.85
N SER A 158 22.69 -2.73 1.96
CA SER A 158 22.99 -1.60 2.83
C SER A 158 22.78 -1.89 4.32
N ARG A 159 21.82 -2.73 4.68
CA ARG A 159 21.36 -2.95 6.06
C ARG A 159 21.74 -4.32 6.64
N GLY A 160 22.09 -5.28 5.78
CA GLY A 160 22.48 -6.63 6.19
C GLY A 160 21.42 -7.35 7.03
N ASP A 161 21.89 -8.19 7.94
CA ASP A 161 21.05 -9.08 8.77
C ASP A 161 20.10 -8.36 9.74
N SER A 162 20.24 -7.05 9.90
CA SER A 162 19.32 -6.26 10.74
C SER A 162 17.94 -6.05 10.13
N LEU A 163 17.80 -6.31 8.83
CA LEU A 163 16.58 -6.11 8.05
C LEU A 163 15.67 -7.34 8.12
N LYS A 164 14.41 -7.13 8.50
CA LYS A 164 13.36 -8.16 8.46
C LYS A 164 12.26 -7.65 7.54
N LEU A 165 12.47 -7.78 6.23
CA LEU A 165 11.71 -7.06 5.21
C LEU A 165 10.55 -7.90 4.65
N ARG A 166 9.40 -7.24 4.51
CA ARG A 166 8.31 -7.64 3.62
C ARG A 166 8.08 -6.57 2.58
N SER A 167 7.96 -6.99 1.34
CA SER A 167 7.77 -6.10 0.20
C SER A 167 6.48 -6.41 -0.54
N TYR A 168 5.86 -5.36 -1.06
CA TYR A 168 4.56 -5.44 -1.71
C TYR A 168 4.51 -4.57 -2.96
N ALA A 169 4.07 -5.15 -4.06
CA ALA A 169 3.62 -4.46 -5.26
C ALA A 169 2.11 -4.26 -5.18
N VAL A 170 1.63 -3.03 -5.27
CA VAL A 170 0.21 -2.70 -5.14
C VAL A 170 -0.26 -1.96 -6.37
N VAL A 171 -1.35 -2.41 -6.98
CA VAL A 171 -1.99 -1.75 -8.13
C VAL A 171 -3.41 -1.32 -7.76
N SER A 172 -3.68 -0.04 -7.93
CA SER A 172 -5.02 0.54 -7.75
C SER A 172 -5.74 0.61 -9.10
N LEU A 173 -6.98 0.13 -9.13
CA LEU A 173 -7.88 0.18 -10.27
C LEU A 173 -8.91 1.29 -10.01
N GLY A 174 -8.59 2.50 -10.42
CA GLY A 174 -9.33 3.70 -9.98
C GLY A 174 -9.28 3.85 -8.46
N PHE A 175 -10.43 4.19 -7.87
CA PHE A 175 -10.73 4.10 -6.43
C PHE A 175 -11.77 3.01 -6.14
N GLU A 176 -11.74 1.92 -6.93
CA GLU A 176 -12.72 0.86 -6.80
C GLU A 176 -12.13 -0.38 -6.13
N ARG A 177 -10.94 -0.80 -6.60
CA ARG A 177 -10.29 -2.01 -6.11
C ARG A 177 -8.78 -1.85 -6.04
N LEU A 178 -8.18 -2.63 -5.16
CA LEU A 178 -6.75 -2.82 -5.01
C LEU A 178 -6.40 -4.28 -5.28
N VAL A 179 -5.33 -4.51 -6.01
CA VAL A 179 -4.70 -5.82 -6.13
C VAL A 179 -3.25 -5.70 -5.70
N ALA A 180 -2.72 -6.73 -5.07
CA ALA A 180 -1.34 -6.68 -4.58
C ALA A 180 -0.67 -8.06 -4.70
N ARG A 181 0.67 -8.03 -4.70
CA ARG A 181 1.52 -9.21 -4.55
C ARG A 181 2.60 -8.95 -3.52
N ARG A 182 2.86 -9.96 -2.73
CA ARG A 182 4.05 -9.99 -1.88
C ARG A 182 5.24 -10.45 -2.71
N CYS A 183 6.36 -9.69 -2.62
CA CYS A 183 7.60 -9.92 -3.35
C CYS A 183 8.71 -10.44 -2.43
#